data_43043aaa080a8e8eeaca829abcb2760d
#
_entry.id   43043aaa080a8e8eeaca829abcb2760d
#
_cell.length_a   1.000
_cell.length_b   1.000
_cell.length_c   1.000
_cell.angle_alpha   90.00
_cell.angle_beta   90.00
_cell.angle_gamma   90.00
#
_symmetry.space_group_name_H-M   'P 1'
#
loop_
_entity.id
_entity.type
_entity.pdbx_description
1 polymer ?
#
loop_
_entity_poly.entity_id
_entity_poly.type
_entity_poly.pdbx_seq_one_letter_code
_entity_poly.pdbx_strand_id
1 'polypeptide(L)'
;MPVVNRISRGEVSVGGIIGSTGDVNYGLDFGTASVDPASIAATTRGSVTFTLTGAKTTDIIIVNPPSDLNDDLIFCGAAVSAADTVSIYLYNPTASAINDTARTFSYVWIDMTA
;
A
#
# COMPACT_ATOMS: atom_id res chain seq x y z
N MET A 1 15.05 20.98 -22.51
CA MET A 1 15.42 20.52 -21.22
C MET A 1 15.30 19.03 -21.13
N PRO A 2 16.18 18.44 -20.50
CA PRO A 2 16.10 17.02 -20.40
C PRO A 2 14.96 16.63 -19.53
N VAL A 3 14.26 15.68 -19.99
CA VAL A 3 13.23 15.09 -19.21
C VAL A 3 13.89 14.28 -18.14
N VAL A 4 13.40 14.39 -16.97
CA VAL A 4 13.86 13.53 -15.94
C VAL A 4 13.17 12.23 -16.11
N ASN A 5 13.89 11.31 -16.66
CA ASN A 5 13.36 10.00 -16.80
C ASN A 5 14.03 9.07 -15.86
N ARG A 6 14.72 9.62 -14.92
CA ARG A 6 15.34 8.81 -13.95
C ARG A 6 14.44 8.68 -12.75
N ILE A 7 14.21 7.48 -12.35
CA ILE A 7 13.45 7.19 -11.16
C ILE A 7 14.41 7.16 -10.00
N SER A 8 14.20 8.04 -9.05
CA SER A 8 14.92 7.97 -7.81
C SER A 8 14.42 6.80 -7.01
N ARG A 9 15.27 6.24 -6.21
CA ARG A 9 14.89 5.13 -5.41
C ARG A 9 13.72 5.52 -4.52
N GLY A 10 12.58 4.92 -4.76
CA GLY A 10 11.40 5.12 -3.98
C GLY A 10 10.64 6.39 -4.26
N GLU A 11 11.02 7.14 -5.28
CA GLU A 11 10.38 8.42 -5.50
C GLU A 11 10.38 8.82 -6.95
N VAL A 12 9.24 9.28 -7.42
CA VAL A 12 9.11 9.86 -8.75
C VAL A 12 8.22 11.08 -8.63
N SER A 13 8.68 12.19 -9.19
CA SER A 13 7.87 13.38 -9.25
C SER A 13 7.22 13.47 -10.61
N VAL A 14 5.94 13.29 -10.67
CA VAL A 14 5.21 13.25 -11.92
C VAL A 14 4.85 14.65 -12.40
N GLY A 15 4.59 15.54 -11.46
CA GLY A 15 4.22 16.89 -11.81
C GLY A 15 5.24 17.58 -12.67
N GLY A 16 6.51 17.36 -12.39
CA GLY A 16 7.56 17.95 -13.16
C GLY A 16 7.63 17.40 -14.56
N ILE A 17 7.20 16.20 -14.75
CA ILE A 17 7.23 15.57 -16.07
C ILE A 17 6.16 16.17 -16.96
N ILE A 18 5.01 16.36 -16.43
CA ILE A 18 3.91 16.88 -17.20
C ILE A 18 4.17 18.30 -17.62
N GLY A 19 4.90 19.02 -16.82
CA GLY A 19 5.30 20.37 -17.17
C GLY A 19 4.16 21.28 -17.47
N SER A 20 3.00 20.94 -17.05
CA SER A 20 1.88 21.74 -17.36
C SER A 20 1.81 22.91 -16.41
N THR A 21 0.99 23.81 -16.75
CA THR A 21 0.76 24.95 -15.90
C THR A 21 -0.12 24.61 -14.73
N GLY A 22 -0.57 23.41 -14.67
CA GLY A 22 -1.50 23.02 -13.63
C GLY A 22 -0.90 22.95 -12.27
N ASP A 23 0.41 22.94 -12.20
CA ASP A 23 1.06 22.93 -10.92
C ASP A 23 0.65 21.78 -10.04
N VAL A 24 0.22 20.71 -10.65
CA VAL A 24 -0.15 19.55 -9.89
C VAL A 24 1.08 18.73 -9.69
N ASN A 25 1.47 18.55 -8.47
CA ASN A 25 2.62 17.75 -8.13
C ASN A 25 2.13 16.50 -7.42
N TYR A 26 2.26 15.38 -8.11
CA TYR A 26 1.98 14.09 -7.51
C TYR A 26 3.30 13.44 -7.15
N GLY A 27 3.42 12.99 -5.91
CA GLY A 27 4.56 12.21 -5.50
C GLY A 27 4.28 10.74 -5.72
N LEU A 28 5.32 10.02 -6.08
CA LEU A 28 5.24 8.59 -6.26
C LEU A 28 6.33 7.94 -5.42
N ASP A 29 5.94 7.03 -4.55
CA ASP A 29 6.87 6.38 -3.64
C ASP A 29 6.66 4.87 -3.71
N PHE A 30 7.76 4.13 -3.72
CA PHE A 30 7.76 2.68 -3.74
C PHE A 30 8.40 2.18 -2.47
N GLY A 31 7.80 1.19 -1.85
CA GLY A 31 8.39 0.67 -0.63
C GLY A 31 7.86 -0.70 -0.25
N THR A 32 8.30 -1.14 0.89
CA THR A 32 7.85 -2.40 1.48
C THR A 32 7.48 -2.17 2.93
N ALA A 33 6.61 -3.03 3.43
CA ALA A 33 6.21 -3.00 4.82
C ALA A 33 6.07 -4.43 5.32
N SER A 34 6.65 -4.70 6.46
CA SER A 34 6.48 -5.98 7.13
C SER A 34 5.31 -5.86 8.10
N VAL A 35 4.33 -6.70 7.93
CA VAL A 35 3.14 -6.67 8.78
C VAL A 35 2.81 -8.09 9.24
N ASP A 36 2.28 -8.19 10.43
CA ASP A 36 1.90 -9.46 11.03
C ASP A 36 0.42 -9.41 11.37
N PRO A 37 -0.44 -9.94 10.50
CA PRO A 37 -1.87 -9.90 10.77
C PRO A 37 -2.19 -10.70 12.03
N ALA A 38 -3.06 -10.17 12.85
CA ALA A 38 -3.60 -10.95 13.94
C ALA A 38 -4.42 -12.11 13.38
N SER A 39 -4.71 -13.08 14.22
CA SER A 39 -5.54 -14.22 13.82
C SER A 39 -6.85 -13.73 13.21
N ILE A 40 -7.18 -14.27 12.04
CA ILE A 40 -8.43 -13.94 11.35
C ILE A 40 -9.38 -15.11 11.52
N ALA A 41 -10.52 -14.86 12.13
CA ALA A 41 -11.50 -15.89 12.38
C ALA A 41 -12.02 -16.52 11.08
N ALA A 42 -12.59 -17.69 11.21
CA ALA A 42 -13.20 -18.40 10.07
C ALA A 42 -14.24 -17.52 9.38
N THR A 43 -14.24 -17.54 8.06
CA THR A 43 -15.21 -16.84 7.22
C THR A 43 -15.34 -15.36 7.58
N THR A 44 -14.22 -14.72 7.89
CA THR A 44 -14.19 -13.34 8.37
C THR A 44 -13.12 -12.56 7.61
N ARG A 45 -13.38 -11.28 7.39
CA ARG A 45 -12.39 -10.35 6.88
C ARG A 45 -11.66 -9.73 8.05
N GLY A 46 -10.34 -9.75 7.98
CA GLY A 46 -9.49 -9.04 8.93
C GLY A 46 -8.74 -7.92 8.26
N SER A 47 -8.08 -7.12 9.05
CA SER A 47 -7.21 -6.07 8.54
C SER A 47 -5.95 -5.99 9.36
N VAL A 48 -4.90 -5.49 8.73
CA VAL A 48 -3.64 -5.18 9.40
C VAL A 48 -3.17 -3.84 8.86
N THR A 49 -2.51 -3.07 9.68
CA THR A 49 -2.08 -1.73 9.29
C THR A 49 -0.57 -1.60 9.33
N PHE A 50 -0.07 -0.65 8.56
CA PHE A 50 1.30 -0.18 8.73
C PHE A 50 1.31 1.35 8.62
N THR A 51 2.36 1.94 9.20
CA THR A 51 2.51 3.38 9.18
C THR A 51 3.23 3.82 7.93
N LEU A 52 2.66 4.83 7.27
CA LEU A 52 3.26 5.46 6.09
C LEU A 52 3.17 6.96 6.31
N THR A 53 4.23 7.53 6.84
CA THR A 53 4.25 8.93 7.24
C THR A 53 3.97 9.85 6.06
N GLY A 54 3.00 10.71 6.20
CA GLY A 54 2.60 11.64 5.17
C GLY A 54 1.42 11.18 4.33
N ALA A 55 1.01 9.93 4.46
CA ALA A 55 -0.13 9.43 3.69
C ALA A 55 -1.44 10.05 4.16
N LYS A 56 -2.31 10.34 3.22
CA LYS A 56 -3.62 10.93 3.46
C LYS A 56 -4.71 10.06 2.86
N THR A 57 -5.88 10.12 3.42
CA THR A 57 -7.00 9.28 2.97
C THR A 57 -7.40 9.55 1.52
N THR A 58 -6.98 10.67 0.96
CA THR A 58 -7.22 11.00 -0.45
C THR A 58 -6.15 10.46 -1.38
N ASP A 59 -5.09 9.89 -0.84
CA ASP A 59 -4.00 9.34 -1.64
C ASP A 59 -4.35 7.97 -2.20
N ILE A 60 -3.61 7.57 -3.22
CA ILE A 60 -3.75 6.26 -3.82
C ILE A 60 -2.66 5.36 -3.25
N ILE A 61 -3.06 4.18 -2.84
CA ILE A 61 -2.11 3.16 -2.39
C ILE A 61 -2.41 1.86 -3.13
N ILE A 62 -1.38 1.27 -3.69
CA ILE A 62 -1.48 -0.04 -4.32
C ILE A 62 -0.56 -0.95 -3.55
N VAL A 63 -1.09 -2.03 -3.03
CA VAL A 63 -0.32 -2.98 -2.23
C VAL A 63 -0.30 -4.31 -2.96
N ASN A 64 0.87 -4.90 -3.02
CA ASN A 64 1.07 -6.18 -3.64
C ASN A 64 1.37 -7.22 -2.55
N PRO A 65 0.56 -8.27 -2.44
CA PRO A 65 0.83 -9.31 -1.45
C PRO A 65 2.06 -10.12 -1.82
N PRO A 66 2.79 -10.61 -0.83
CA PRO A 66 3.95 -11.44 -1.09
C PRO A 66 3.52 -12.84 -1.55
N SER A 67 4.41 -13.50 -2.25
CA SER A 67 4.13 -14.86 -2.73
C SER A 67 4.03 -15.88 -1.60
N ASP A 68 4.57 -15.56 -0.43
CA ASP A 68 4.54 -16.46 0.72
C ASP A 68 3.41 -16.16 1.69
N LEU A 69 2.47 -15.29 1.31
CA LEU A 69 1.25 -15.11 2.10
C LEU A 69 0.56 -16.46 2.24
N ASN A 70 -0.06 -16.70 3.39
CA ASN A 70 -0.77 -17.95 3.60
C ASN A 70 -1.72 -18.22 2.43
N ASP A 71 -1.64 -19.42 1.87
CA ASP A 71 -2.37 -19.78 0.66
C ASP A 71 -3.88 -19.71 0.81
N ASP A 72 -4.38 -19.83 2.04
CA ASP A 72 -5.81 -19.81 2.30
C ASP A 72 -6.34 -18.40 2.53
N LEU A 73 -5.47 -17.40 2.68
CA LEU A 73 -5.91 -16.02 2.84
C LEU A 73 -6.08 -15.36 1.49
N ILE A 74 -7.14 -14.59 1.37
CA ILE A 74 -7.44 -13.82 0.17
C ILE A 74 -7.12 -12.37 0.43
N PHE A 75 -6.26 -11.78 -0.41
CA PHE A 75 -5.98 -10.36 -0.35
C PHE A 75 -7.16 -9.59 -0.94
N CYS A 76 -7.78 -8.73 -0.14
CA CYS A 76 -8.98 -8.01 -0.54
C CYS A 76 -8.71 -6.57 -0.98
N GLY A 77 -7.51 -6.09 -0.77
CA GLY A 77 -7.16 -4.73 -1.13
C GLY A 77 -6.55 -3.97 0.02
N ALA A 78 -6.30 -2.69 -0.23
CA ALA A 78 -5.69 -1.81 0.76
C ALA A 78 -6.18 -0.38 0.53
N ALA A 79 -6.06 0.43 1.56
CA ALA A 79 -6.41 1.84 1.47
C ALA A 79 -5.65 2.61 2.53
N VAL A 80 -5.46 3.91 2.30
CA VAL A 80 -5.03 4.80 3.37
C VAL A 80 -6.27 5.08 4.20
N SER A 81 -6.35 4.45 5.35
CA SER A 81 -7.58 4.46 6.16
C SER A 81 -7.63 5.63 7.13
N ALA A 82 -6.50 6.21 7.44
CA ALA A 82 -6.38 7.39 8.28
C ALA A 82 -5.07 8.07 7.96
N ALA A 83 -4.83 9.25 8.52
CA ALA A 83 -3.56 9.92 8.33
C ALA A 83 -2.41 9.00 8.75
N ASP A 84 -1.40 8.91 7.90
CA ASP A 84 -0.19 8.11 8.12
C ASP A 84 -0.44 6.60 8.26
N THR A 85 -1.63 6.12 7.92
CA THR A 85 -2.02 4.74 8.19
C THR A 85 -2.54 4.06 6.93
N VAL A 86 -1.93 2.94 6.57
CA VAL A 86 -2.42 2.10 5.48
C VAL A 86 -3.00 0.83 6.09
N SER A 87 -4.21 0.47 5.64
CA SER A 87 -4.86 -0.77 6.04
C SER A 87 -4.83 -1.76 4.89
N ILE A 88 -4.49 -2.98 5.21
CA ILE A 88 -4.51 -4.12 4.29
C ILE A 88 -5.62 -5.04 4.74
N TYR A 89 -6.47 -5.44 3.80
CA TYR A 89 -7.63 -6.27 4.11
C TYR A 89 -7.42 -7.68 3.57
N LEU A 90 -7.65 -8.65 4.44
CA LEU A 90 -7.48 -10.06 4.13
C LEU A 90 -8.76 -10.80 4.53
N TYR A 91 -9.14 -11.78 3.75
CA TYR A 91 -10.31 -12.59 4.03
C TYR A 91 -9.89 -14.04 4.26
N ASN A 92 -10.44 -14.62 5.33
CA ASN A 92 -10.25 -16.05 5.61
C ASN A 92 -11.52 -16.79 5.21
N PRO A 93 -11.50 -17.51 4.09
CA PRO A 93 -12.68 -18.25 3.63
C PRO A 93 -12.83 -19.63 4.28
N THR A 94 -11.89 -20.02 5.13
CA THR A 94 -11.88 -21.37 5.69
C THR A 94 -12.73 -21.48 6.92
N ALA A 95 -12.94 -22.71 7.37
CA ALA A 95 -13.74 -23.00 8.55
C ALA A 95 -12.96 -22.88 9.86
N SER A 96 -11.68 -22.50 9.79
CA SER A 96 -10.83 -22.36 10.97
C SER A 96 -10.12 -21.03 10.94
N ALA A 97 -9.80 -20.51 12.11
CA ALA A 97 -9.01 -19.27 12.19
C ALA A 97 -7.64 -19.47 11.57
N ILE A 98 -7.11 -18.43 10.94
CA ILE A 98 -5.78 -18.42 10.37
C ILE A 98 -4.94 -17.35 11.06
N ASN A 99 -3.84 -17.78 11.64
CA ASN A 99 -2.87 -16.88 12.24
C ASN A 99 -1.57 -16.99 11.45
N ASP A 100 -1.43 -16.15 10.43
CA ASP A 100 -0.21 -16.13 9.63
C ASP A 100 0.90 -15.44 10.41
N THR A 101 2.12 -15.52 9.90
CA THR A 101 3.27 -14.84 10.48
C THR A 101 3.48 -13.50 9.77
N ALA A 102 4.48 -12.76 10.22
CA ALA A 102 4.84 -11.51 9.56
C ALA A 102 5.20 -11.75 8.11
N ARG A 103 4.69 -10.91 7.23
CA ARG A 103 4.94 -10.97 5.80
C ARG A 103 5.33 -9.61 5.30
N THR A 104 6.12 -9.57 4.24
CA THR A 104 6.55 -8.31 3.63
C THR A 104 5.71 -8.03 2.40
N PHE A 105 4.95 -6.95 2.46
CA PHE A 105 4.15 -6.47 1.33
C PHE A 105 4.90 -5.34 0.66
N SER A 106 4.77 -5.23 -0.64
CA SER A 106 5.30 -4.09 -1.37
C SER A 106 4.17 -3.15 -1.73
N TYR A 107 4.50 -1.87 -1.91
CA TYR A 107 3.46 -0.89 -2.20
C TYR A 107 3.96 0.20 -3.12
N VAL A 108 3.00 0.83 -3.77
CA VAL A 108 3.17 2.09 -4.49
C VAL A 108 2.22 3.09 -3.86
N TRP A 109 2.78 4.21 -3.43
CA TRP A 109 2.00 5.29 -2.85
C TRP A 109 2.04 6.48 -3.79
N ILE A 110 0.86 6.94 -4.18
CA ILE A 110 0.71 8.12 -5.01
C ILE A 110 0.14 9.23 -4.12
N ASP A 111 0.99 10.21 -3.83
CA ASP A 111 0.59 11.37 -3.05
C ASP A 111 -0.17 12.31 -3.97
N MET A 112 -1.46 12.43 -3.74
CA MET A 112 -2.35 13.17 -4.63
C MET A 112 -2.38 14.65 -4.35
N THR A 113 -1.75 15.09 -3.29
CA THR A 113 -1.70 16.50 -2.97
C THR A 113 -0.27 16.97 -2.81
N ALA A 114 0.03 18.00 -3.47
CA ALA A 114 1.33 18.61 -3.35
C ALA A 114 1.44 19.37 -2.04
#